data_d483eeecd377523310d3a2f79d253e45
#
_entry.id   d483eeecd377523310d3a2f79d253e45
#
_cell.length_a   1.000
_cell.length_b   1.000
_cell.length_c   1.000
_cell.angle_alpha   90.00
_cell.angle_beta   90.00
_cell.angle_gamma   90.00
#
_symmetry.space_group_name_H-M   'P 1'
#
loop_
_entity.id
_entity.type
_entity.pdbx_description
1 polymer ?
#
loop_
_entity_poly.entity_id
_entity_poly.type
_entity_poly.pdbx_seq_one_letter_code
_entity_poly.pdbx_strand_id
1 'polypeptide(L)'
;MITRRNFLKVTAAGGALASLGNVTEARATIQMAVPDEAFCHEGPRKIPVISEVDLVVAGGSSRAIAAAVAAAKTGSRVYLVGYMPYLGEDICGSHLYERNETEKLQTALARKLFPGKSFPAPLHIKKTLEDELIDNDVQFLYSSYVTNVLTDPSGKLAGVVIANRSGRQAIRCKTIIDATHNASVAGLSGAERKPFTPGMQEYSYTVVGNTQKEAPE
;
A
#
# COMPACT_ATOMS: atom_id res chain seq x y z
N MET A 1 -14.04 -9.77 25.75
CA MET A 1 -12.96 -8.78 25.73
C MET A 1 -11.63 -9.49 25.88
N ILE A 2 -10.85 -9.64 24.79
CA ILE A 2 -9.54 -10.32 24.85
C ILE A 2 -8.52 -9.32 25.41
N THR A 3 -8.00 -9.58 26.58
CA THR A 3 -6.96 -8.74 27.18
C THR A 3 -5.59 -9.09 26.59
N ARG A 4 -4.64 -8.12 26.56
CA ARG A 4 -3.25 -8.33 26.11
C ARG A 4 -2.58 -9.54 26.78
N ARG A 5 -2.97 -9.86 28.01
CA ARG A 5 -2.46 -10.99 28.77
C ARG A 5 -2.95 -12.34 28.25
N ASN A 6 -4.15 -12.41 27.67
CA ASN A 6 -4.68 -13.64 27.06
C ASN A 6 -4.10 -13.89 25.68
N PHE A 7 -3.77 -12.84 24.94
CA PHE A 7 -3.07 -12.95 23.65
C PHE A 7 -1.67 -13.58 23.83
N LEU A 8 -0.92 -13.15 24.85
CA LEU A 8 0.40 -13.72 25.15
C LEU A 8 0.35 -15.17 25.68
N LYS A 9 -0.75 -15.58 26.31
CA LYS A 9 -0.92 -16.98 26.77
C LYS A 9 -1.19 -17.95 25.62
N VAL A 10 -1.84 -17.52 24.56
CA VAL A 10 -2.09 -18.35 23.36
C VAL A 10 -0.80 -18.56 22.56
N THR A 11 0.09 -17.55 22.52
CA THR A 11 1.42 -17.67 21.88
C THR A 11 2.39 -18.56 22.68
N ALA A 12 2.27 -18.61 24.00
CA ALA A 12 3.15 -19.43 24.85
C ALA A 12 2.78 -20.93 24.87
N ALA A 13 1.52 -21.28 24.58
CA ALA A 13 1.09 -22.69 24.54
C ALA A 13 1.53 -23.43 23.27
N GLY A 14 1.93 -22.70 22.21
CA GLY A 14 2.46 -23.28 20.98
C GLY A 14 3.95 -23.64 21.00
N GLY A 15 4.67 -23.24 22.06
CA GLY A 15 6.13 -23.37 22.16
C GLY A 15 6.67 -24.56 22.97
N ALA A 16 5.82 -25.39 23.57
CA ALA A 16 6.25 -26.39 24.56
C ALA A 16 6.27 -27.85 24.08
N LEU A 17 6.26 -28.11 22.76
CA LEU A 17 6.30 -29.49 22.21
C LEU A 17 7.48 -29.77 21.27
N ALA A 18 8.61 -29.10 21.47
CA ALA A 18 9.82 -29.35 20.69
C ALA A 18 10.99 -29.79 21.60
N SER A 19 10.83 -30.92 22.29
CA SER A 19 11.98 -31.68 22.80
C SER A 19 11.64 -33.15 22.79
N LEU A 20 11.97 -33.83 21.71
CA LEU A 20 12.48 -35.21 21.64
C LEU A 20 12.45 -35.73 20.19
N GLY A 21 13.62 -35.86 19.60
CA GLY A 21 13.91 -36.88 18.61
C GLY A 21 13.69 -36.53 17.13
N ASN A 22 14.79 -36.49 16.39
CA ASN A 22 14.92 -36.53 14.91
C ASN A 22 14.19 -35.47 14.09
N VAL A 23 14.95 -34.43 13.76
CA VAL A 23 14.61 -33.39 12.80
C VAL A 23 14.70 -33.97 11.38
N THR A 24 13.66 -34.60 10.94
CA THR A 24 13.30 -34.64 9.54
C THR A 24 12.32 -33.48 9.32
N GLU A 25 12.64 -32.64 8.34
CA GLU A 25 11.95 -31.39 8.00
C GLU A 25 10.42 -31.45 8.07
N ALA A 26 9.85 -31.16 9.21
CA ALA A 26 8.45 -30.83 9.32
C ALA A 26 8.31 -29.35 8.98
N ARG A 27 8.09 -29.01 7.71
CA ARG A 27 7.48 -27.74 7.31
C ARG A 27 6.11 -27.67 7.94
N ALA A 28 6.04 -27.23 9.17
CA ALA A 28 4.80 -26.84 9.80
C ALA A 28 4.35 -25.54 9.13
N THR A 29 3.61 -25.66 8.03
CA THR A 29 2.72 -24.60 7.60
C THR A 29 1.71 -24.46 8.73
N ILE A 30 1.92 -23.51 9.63
CA ILE A 30 0.90 -23.12 10.62
C ILE A 30 -0.18 -22.42 9.81
N GLN A 31 -1.01 -23.20 9.16
CA GLN A 31 -2.29 -22.78 8.67
C GLN A 31 -3.16 -22.71 9.93
N MET A 32 -3.17 -21.54 10.59
CA MET A 32 -4.15 -21.29 11.63
C MET A 32 -5.53 -21.34 10.94
N ALA A 33 -6.19 -22.49 11.02
CA ALA A 33 -7.61 -22.58 10.72
C ALA A 33 -8.30 -21.66 11.75
N VAL A 34 -8.75 -20.49 11.29
CA VAL A 34 -9.59 -19.63 12.10
C VAL A 34 -10.91 -20.38 12.26
N PRO A 35 -11.36 -20.68 13.50
CA PRO A 35 -12.61 -21.41 13.70
C PRO A 35 -13.76 -20.68 13.04
N ASP A 36 -14.72 -21.40 12.48
CA ASP A 36 -15.91 -20.83 11.80
C ASP A 36 -16.69 -19.85 12.72
N GLU A 37 -16.66 -20.09 14.01
CA GLU A 37 -17.21 -19.21 15.06
C GLU A 37 -16.51 -17.83 15.18
N ALA A 38 -15.35 -17.65 14.54
CA ALA A 38 -14.64 -16.38 14.51
C ALA A 38 -15.09 -15.44 13.37
N PHE A 39 -15.99 -15.90 12.49
CA PHE A 39 -16.52 -15.11 11.39
C PHE A 39 -17.89 -14.53 11.71
N CYS A 40 -18.09 -13.27 11.31
CA CYS A 40 -19.41 -12.65 11.29
C CYS A 40 -19.83 -12.46 9.83
N HIS A 41 -21.03 -12.89 9.50
CA HIS A 41 -21.60 -12.67 8.18
C HIS A 41 -22.07 -11.21 8.07
N GLU A 42 -21.52 -10.47 7.09
CA GLU A 42 -22.04 -9.16 6.70
C GLU A 42 -23.13 -9.36 5.63
N GLY A 43 -24.34 -8.88 5.91
CA GLY A 43 -25.45 -8.96 4.96
C GLY A 43 -25.18 -8.15 3.68
N PRO A 44 -25.84 -8.47 2.56
CA PRO A 44 -25.70 -7.74 1.31
C PRO A 44 -26.14 -6.28 1.51
N ARG A 45 -25.35 -5.34 0.99
CA ARG A 45 -25.62 -3.90 1.06
C ARG A 45 -25.39 -3.22 -0.27
N LYS A 46 -26.11 -2.12 -0.50
CA LYS A 46 -25.83 -1.20 -1.60
C LYS A 46 -24.72 -0.24 -1.18
N ILE A 47 -23.73 -0.05 -2.04
CA ILE A 47 -22.61 0.85 -1.83
C ILE A 47 -22.74 2.01 -2.82
N PRO A 48 -22.69 3.29 -2.38
CA PRO A 48 -22.80 4.44 -3.28
C PRO A 48 -21.61 4.48 -4.24
N VAL A 49 -21.88 4.69 -5.52
CA VAL A 49 -20.85 4.89 -6.55
C VAL A 49 -20.55 6.39 -6.61
N ILE A 50 -19.30 6.76 -6.36
CA ILE A 50 -18.85 8.16 -6.32
C ILE A 50 -18.17 8.61 -7.61
N SER A 51 -17.65 7.66 -8.42
CA SER A 51 -17.03 7.97 -9.71
C SER A 51 -17.08 6.76 -10.63
N GLU A 52 -16.97 7.04 -11.95
CA GLU A 52 -16.79 6.05 -13.00
C GLU A 52 -15.67 6.52 -13.92
N VAL A 53 -14.60 5.74 -13.99
CA VAL A 53 -13.35 6.05 -14.69
C VAL A 53 -12.87 4.86 -15.53
N ASP A 54 -11.84 5.06 -16.34
CA ASP A 54 -11.26 3.96 -17.08
C ASP A 54 -10.25 3.19 -16.23
N LEU A 55 -9.52 3.89 -15.35
CA LEU A 55 -8.45 3.35 -14.56
C LEU A 55 -8.49 3.87 -13.10
N VAL A 56 -8.35 2.97 -12.14
CA VAL A 56 -8.04 3.31 -10.74
C VAL A 56 -6.58 2.98 -10.45
N VAL A 57 -5.87 3.91 -9.82
CA VAL A 57 -4.53 3.67 -9.25
C VAL A 57 -4.67 3.63 -7.73
N ALA A 58 -4.34 2.49 -7.14
CA ALA A 58 -4.32 2.33 -5.68
C ALA A 58 -2.92 2.56 -5.14
N GLY A 59 -2.74 3.59 -4.33
CA GLY A 59 -1.47 4.01 -3.74
C GLY A 59 -1.25 5.50 -3.88
N GLY A 60 -0.39 6.08 -3.04
CA GLY A 60 -0.04 7.51 -3.04
C GLY A 60 1.46 7.75 -3.16
N SER A 61 2.25 6.75 -3.55
CA SER A 61 3.69 6.85 -3.76
C SER A 61 4.03 7.66 -5.02
N SER A 62 5.25 8.15 -5.12
CA SER A 62 5.72 8.85 -6.33
C SER A 62 5.55 8.01 -7.61
N ARG A 63 5.64 6.68 -7.48
CA ARG A 63 5.41 5.72 -8.58
C ARG A 63 3.95 5.63 -8.96
N ALA A 64 3.05 5.67 -7.97
CA ALA A 64 1.61 5.69 -8.20
C ALA A 64 1.20 6.92 -9.01
N ILE A 65 1.73 8.10 -8.63
CA ILE A 65 1.48 9.35 -9.34
C ILE A 65 2.04 9.30 -10.76
N ALA A 66 3.26 8.78 -10.94
CA ALA A 66 3.84 8.61 -12.28
C ALA A 66 2.96 7.73 -13.17
N ALA A 67 2.42 6.63 -12.64
CA ALA A 67 1.53 5.74 -13.38
C ALA A 67 0.18 6.42 -13.70
N ALA A 68 -0.41 7.14 -12.74
CA ALA A 68 -1.67 7.86 -12.94
C ALA A 68 -1.53 8.95 -14.02
N VAL A 69 -0.49 9.77 -13.95
CA VAL A 69 -0.19 10.82 -14.92
C VAL A 69 0.10 10.25 -16.31
N ALA A 70 0.86 9.14 -16.38
CA ALA A 70 1.13 8.49 -17.65
C ALA A 70 -0.16 7.99 -18.31
N ALA A 71 -1.06 7.38 -17.54
CA ALA A 71 -2.36 6.92 -18.03
C ALA A 71 -3.26 8.09 -18.45
N ALA A 72 -3.32 9.17 -17.66
CA ALA A 72 -4.12 10.35 -17.99
C ALA A 72 -3.65 10.99 -19.31
N LYS A 73 -2.34 11.05 -19.56
CA LYS A 73 -1.75 11.55 -20.83
C LYS A 73 -2.13 10.73 -22.06
N THR A 74 -2.60 9.49 -21.90
CA THR A 74 -3.16 8.69 -23.02
C THR A 74 -4.64 8.95 -23.25
N GLY A 75 -5.25 9.89 -22.53
CA GLY A 75 -6.67 10.21 -22.61
C GLY A 75 -7.57 9.37 -21.72
N SER A 76 -7.01 8.54 -20.85
CA SER A 76 -7.79 7.75 -19.87
C SER A 76 -8.27 8.64 -18.74
N ARG A 77 -9.54 8.45 -18.31
CA ARG A 77 -10.04 9.03 -17.06
C ARG A 77 -9.47 8.20 -15.90
N VAL A 78 -8.75 8.86 -15.01
CA VAL A 78 -8.01 8.21 -13.93
C VAL A 78 -8.49 8.68 -12.57
N TYR A 79 -8.59 7.75 -11.62
CA TYR A 79 -8.84 8.02 -10.21
C TYR A 79 -7.73 7.42 -9.35
N LEU A 80 -7.07 8.23 -8.54
CA LEU A 80 -6.05 7.77 -7.61
C LEU A 80 -6.60 7.69 -6.18
N VAL A 81 -6.35 6.58 -5.50
CA VAL A 81 -6.77 6.34 -4.12
C VAL A 81 -5.53 6.22 -3.24
N GLY A 82 -5.23 7.27 -2.45
CA GLY A 82 -4.11 7.30 -1.51
C GLY A 82 -4.56 7.03 -0.07
N TYR A 83 -3.91 6.10 0.62
CA TYR A 83 -4.25 5.77 2.01
C TYR A 83 -3.68 6.78 3.02
N MET A 84 -2.59 7.47 2.69
CA MET A 84 -2.04 8.53 3.53
C MET A 84 -2.77 9.86 3.31
N PRO A 85 -2.71 10.80 4.26
CA PRO A 85 -3.28 12.15 4.10
C PRO A 85 -2.39 13.06 3.23
N TYR A 86 -1.45 12.51 2.49
CA TYR A 86 -0.52 13.20 1.58
C TYR A 86 0.02 12.21 0.54
N LEU A 87 0.61 12.74 -0.52
CA LEU A 87 1.30 11.96 -1.56
C LEU A 87 2.81 11.87 -1.29
N GLY A 88 3.46 10.84 -1.87
CA GLY A 88 4.88 10.62 -1.73
C GLY A 88 5.27 9.94 -0.41
N GLU A 89 4.47 9.01 0.07
CA GLU A 89 4.77 8.22 1.27
C GLU A 89 6.09 7.43 1.15
N ASP A 90 6.47 7.04 -0.05
CA ASP A 90 7.72 6.36 -0.37
C ASP A 90 8.96 7.23 -0.15
N ILE A 91 8.81 8.55 -0.24
CA ILE A 91 9.88 9.53 -0.01
C ILE A 91 9.70 10.20 1.36
N CYS A 92 8.53 10.82 1.57
CA CYS A 92 8.27 11.62 2.77
C CYS A 92 8.01 10.79 4.01
N GLY A 93 7.34 9.64 3.86
CA GLY A 93 7.05 8.73 4.98
C GLY A 93 8.26 7.93 5.43
N SER A 94 9.16 7.62 4.50
CA SER A 94 10.39 6.87 4.75
C SER A 94 11.59 7.78 5.01
N HIS A 95 11.42 9.11 4.95
CA HIS A 95 12.52 10.09 5.01
C HIS A 95 13.65 9.86 4.00
N LEU A 96 13.34 9.27 2.84
CA LEU A 96 14.29 8.97 1.78
C LEU A 96 14.47 10.18 0.84
N TYR A 97 15.01 11.25 1.38
CA TYR A 97 15.30 12.49 0.62
C TYR A 97 16.65 12.43 -0.08
N GLU A 98 17.50 11.47 0.28
CA GLU A 98 18.81 11.30 -0.31
C GLU A 98 18.70 10.68 -1.70
N ARG A 99 19.51 11.19 -2.60
CA ARG A 99 19.66 10.71 -3.95
C ARG A 99 21.14 10.45 -4.22
N ASN A 100 21.45 9.32 -4.85
CA ASN A 100 22.78 9.13 -5.38
C ASN A 100 23.04 10.15 -6.51
N GLU A 101 23.97 11.07 -6.29
CA GLU A 101 24.29 12.14 -7.24
C GLU A 101 24.76 11.64 -8.60
N THR A 102 25.26 10.39 -8.67
CA THR A 102 25.67 9.77 -9.91
C THR A 102 24.52 9.26 -10.77
N GLU A 103 23.34 9.09 -10.17
CA GLU A 103 22.14 8.67 -10.89
C GLU A 103 21.52 9.83 -11.66
N LYS A 104 21.41 9.65 -12.98
CA LYS A 104 20.68 10.60 -13.83
C LYS A 104 19.16 10.46 -13.61
N LEU A 105 18.50 11.58 -13.33
CA LEU A 105 17.04 11.63 -13.23
C LEU A 105 16.40 11.38 -14.60
N GLN A 106 15.85 10.20 -14.80
CA GLN A 106 15.34 9.74 -16.09
C GLN A 106 14.05 10.45 -16.51
N THR A 107 13.15 10.71 -15.56
CA THR A 107 11.81 11.22 -15.85
C THR A 107 11.69 12.72 -15.57
N ALA A 108 10.72 13.38 -16.20
CA ALA A 108 10.39 14.76 -15.92
C ALA A 108 9.91 14.95 -14.48
N LEU A 109 9.11 14.03 -13.96
CA LEU A 109 8.65 14.03 -12.58
C LEU A 109 9.83 13.95 -11.60
N ALA A 110 10.78 13.03 -11.82
CA ALA A 110 11.95 12.91 -10.95
C ALA A 110 12.76 14.22 -10.91
N ARG A 111 12.91 14.90 -12.04
CA ARG A 111 13.59 16.21 -12.11
C ARG A 111 12.85 17.31 -11.36
N LYS A 112 11.51 17.28 -11.35
CA LYS A 112 10.70 18.22 -10.56
C LYS A 112 10.78 17.93 -9.06
N LEU A 113 10.81 16.66 -8.68
CA LEU A 113 10.93 16.25 -7.27
C LEU A 113 12.31 16.58 -6.68
N PHE A 114 13.36 16.46 -7.49
CA PHE A 114 14.75 16.69 -7.08
C PHE A 114 15.42 17.75 -7.99
N PRO A 115 15.05 19.04 -7.86
CA PRO A 115 15.46 20.08 -8.80
C PRO A 115 16.93 20.51 -8.63
N GLY A 116 17.60 20.10 -7.56
CA GLY A 116 18.97 20.51 -7.24
C GLY A 116 19.80 19.41 -6.59
N LYS A 117 20.93 19.81 -6.03
CA LYS A 117 21.82 18.94 -5.25
C LYS A 117 21.41 18.82 -3.77
N SER A 118 20.65 19.80 -3.27
CA SER A 118 20.15 19.79 -1.90
C SER A 118 18.97 18.84 -1.76
N PHE A 119 18.77 18.32 -0.55
CA PHE A 119 17.58 17.53 -0.21
C PHE A 119 16.32 18.37 -0.39
N PRO A 120 15.33 17.89 -1.13
CA PRO A 120 14.08 18.60 -1.29
C PRO A 120 13.32 18.64 0.04
N ALA A 121 12.68 19.77 0.34
CA ALA A 121 11.80 19.85 1.49
C ALA A 121 10.60 18.90 1.31
N PRO A 122 10.11 18.24 2.38
CA PRO A 122 8.95 17.35 2.31
C PRO A 122 7.72 18.00 1.68
N LEU A 123 7.48 19.28 1.98
CA LEU A 123 6.36 20.02 1.40
C LEU A 123 6.52 20.24 -0.10
N HIS A 124 7.74 20.43 -0.61
CA HIS A 124 8.01 20.52 -2.05
C HIS A 124 7.62 19.21 -2.76
N ILE A 125 8.03 18.05 -2.20
CA ILE A 125 7.66 16.74 -2.75
C ILE A 125 6.14 16.58 -2.82
N LYS A 126 5.46 16.78 -1.68
CA LYS A 126 4.01 16.62 -1.57
C LYS A 126 3.26 17.50 -2.56
N LYS A 127 3.62 18.80 -2.60
CA LYS A 127 3.01 19.75 -3.51
C LYS A 127 3.27 19.41 -4.98
N THR A 128 4.49 19.05 -5.33
CA THR A 128 4.84 18.70 -6.72
C THR A 128 4.02 17.49 -7.20
N LEU A 129 3.84 16.47 -6.35
CA LEU A 129 3.04 15.29 -6.69
C LEU A 129 1.55 15.62 -6.84
N GLU A 130 1.03 16.51 -5.99
CA GLU A 130 -0.35 16.98 -6.07
C GLU A 130 -0.60 17.82 -7.32
N ASP A 131 0.30 18.77 -7.60
CA ASP A 131 0.26 19.60 -8.82
C ASP A 131 0.26 18.70 -10.09
N GLU A 132 1.08 17.64 -10.13
CA GLU A 132 1.12 16.70 -11.26
C GLU A 132 -0.22 15.99 -11.48
N LEU A 133 -0.96 15.65 -10.43
CA LEU A 133 -2.30 15.06 -10.57
C LEU A 133 -3.31 16.10 -11.08
N ILE A 134 -3.28 17.30 -10.52
CA ILE A 134 -4.17 18.41 -10.87
C ILE A 134 -3.94 18.85 -12.33
N ASP A 135 -2.69 19.06 -12.74
CA ASP A 135 -2.31 19.49 -14.09
C ASP A 135 -2.67 18.48 -15.19
N ASN A 136 -2.91 17.21 -14.80
CA ASN A 136 -3.30 16.14 -15.73
C ASN A 136 -4.74 15.63 -15.50
N ASP A 137 -5.60 16.42 -14.83
CA ASP A 137 -7.01 16.11 -14.58
C ASP A 137 -7.25 14.73 -13.92
N VAL A 138 -6.31 14.26 -13.11
CA VAL A 138 -6.46 13.02 -12.34
C VAL A 138 -7.31 13.30 -11.11
N GLN A 139 -8.43 12.60 -10.96
CA GLN A 139 -9.22 12.63 -9.73
C GLN A 139 -8.47 11.87 -8.63
N PHE A 140 -8.51 12.35 -7.39
CA PHE A 140 -7.85 11.64 -6.30
C PHE A 140 -8.52 11.84 -4.94
N LEU A 141 -8.32 10.88 -4.05
CA LEU A 141 -8.73 10.94 -2.65
C LEU A 141 -7.60 10.52 -1.72
N TYR A 142 -7.41 11.30 -0.67
CA TYR A 142 -6.55 10.98 0.46
C TYR A 142 -7.27 10.13 1.52
N SER A 143 -6.50 9.56 2.43
CA SER A 143 -7.00 8.82 3.61
C SER A 143 -8.10 7.80 3.26
N SER A 144 -7.94 7.13 2.11
CA SER A 144 -8.88 6.18 1.56
C SER A 144 -8.21 4.86 1.25
N TYR A 145 -8.77 3.77 1.74
CA TYR A 145 -8.25 2.43 1.54
C TYR A 145 -9.07 1.66 0.53
N VAL A 146 -8.44 1.01 -0.44
CA VAL A 146 -9.11 0.01 -1.26
C VAL A 146 -9.31 -1.24 -0.40
N THR A 147 -10.56 -1.62 -0.18
CA THR A 147 -10.94 -2.71 0.73
C THR A 147 -11.56 -3.90 0.03
N ASN A 148 -11.95 -3.74 -1.23
CA ASN A 148 -12.44 -4.84 -2.05
C ASN A 148 -12.33 -4.51 -3.54
N VAL A 149 -12.33 -5.56 -4.37
CA VAL A 149 -12.42 -5.49 -5.81
C VAL A 149 -13.83 -5.93 -6.22
N LEU A 150 -14.47 -5.17 -7.10
CA LEU A 150 -15.79 -5.47 -7.63
C LEU A 150 -15.67 -6.19 -8.96
N THR A 151 -16.49 -7.21 -9.14
CA THR A 151 -16.65 -7.92 -10.40
C THR A 151 -18.09 -7.81 -10.88
N ASP A 152 -18.30 -7.88 -12.18
CA ASP A 152 -19.62 -8.03 -12.78
C ASP A 152 -20.12 -9.50 -12.68
N PRO A 153 -21.36 -9.78 -13.08
CA PRO A 153 -21.88 -11.15 -13.04
C PRO A 153 -21.10 -12.17 -13.90
N SER A 154 -20.28 -11.72 -14.84
CA SER A 154 -19.39 -12.57 -15.64
C SER A 154 -18.04 -12.83 -14.97
N GLY A 155 -17.79 -12.24 -13.79
CA GLY A 155 -16.52 -12.32 -13.07
C GLY A 155 -15.45 -11.32 -13.56
N LYS A 156 -15.81 -10.44 -14.51
CA LYS A 156 -14.89 -9.41 -15.00
C LYS A 156 -14.81 -8.24 -14.01
N LEU A 157 -13.62 -7.64 -13.92
CA LEU A 157 -13.40 -6.44 -13.12
C LEU A 157 -14.42 -5.35 -13.46
N ALA A 158 -15.07 -4.79 -12.44
CA ALA A 158 -16.07 -3.73 -12.55
C ALA A 158 -15.76 -2.50 -11.68
N GLY A 159 -14.77 -2.59 -10.79
CA GLY A 159 -14.39 -1.47 -9.94
C GLY A 159 -13.73 -1.86 -8.64
N VAL A 160 -13.65 -0.90 -7.74
CA VAL A 160 -13.14 -1.06 -6.38
C VAL A 160 -14.11 -0.52 -5.33
N VAL A 161 -14.04 -1.07 -4.13
CA VAL A 161 -14.65 -0.47 -2.93
C VAL A 161 -13.55 0.20 -2.13
N ILE A 162 -13.77 1.45 -1.78
CA ILE A 162 -12.92 2.20 -0.87
C ILE A 162 -13.62 2.40 0.47
N ALA A 163 -12.82 2.54 1.52
CA ALA A 163 -13.29 2.92 2.85
C ALA A 163 -12.52 4.15 3.35
N ASN A 164 -13.27 5.12 3.85
CA ASN A 164 -12.76 6.36 4.42
C ASN A 164 -13.74 6.91 5.47
N ARG A 165 -13.58 8.17 5.88
CA ARG A 165 -14.48 8.81 6.86
C ARG A 165 -15.93 8.92 6.40
N SER A 166 -16.18 8.89 5.10
CA SER A 166 -17.55 8.89 4.54
C SER A 166 -18.15 7.48 4.46
N GLY A 167 -17.45 6.48 5.00
CA GLY A 167 -17.84 5.08 4.94
C GLY A 167 -17.34 4.36 3.71
N ARG A 168 -18.06 3.32 3.28
CA ARG A 168 -17.70 2.53 2.10
C ARG A 168 -18.35 3.13 0.85
N GLN A 169 -17.52 3.31 -0.18
CA GLN A 169 -17.90 3.91 -1.45
C GLN A 169 -17.31 3.08 -2.60
N ALA A 170 -17.92 3.10 -3.76
CA ALA A 170 -17.46 2.38 -4.94
C ALA A 170 -16.96 3.35 -6.01
N ILE A 171 -15.90 2.95 -6.71
CA ILE A 171 -15.43 3.58 -7.94
C ILE A 171 -15.49 2.52 -9.02
N ARG A 172 -16.29 2.76 -10.08
CA ARG A 172 -16.34 1.87 -11.24
C ARG A 172 -15.12 2.11 -12.11
N CYS A 173 -14.49 1.03 -12.55
CA CYS A 173 -13.37 1.12 -13.50
C CYS A 173 -13.22 -0.17 -14.31
N LYS A 174 -12.47 -0.07 -15.40
CA LYS A 174 -12.14 -1.18 -16.29
C LYS A 174 -10.80 -1.83 -15.93
N THR A 175 -9.92 -1.05 -15.29
CA THR A 175 -8.55 -1.45 -14.98
C THR A 175 -8.14 -0.91 -13.61
N ILE A 176 -7.29 -1.66 -12.90
CA ILE A 176 -6.68 -1.21 -11.65
C ILE A 176 -5.16 -1.36 -11.79
N ILE A 177 -4.44 -0.33 -11.38
CA ILE A 177 -3.00 -0.42 -11.11
C ILE A 177 -2.83 -0.49 -9.60
N ASP A 178 -2.29 -1.61 -9.12
CA ASP A 178 -1.92 -1.76 -7.71
C ASP A 178 -0.50 -1.21 -7.50
N ALA A 179 -0.44 0.01 -6.98
CA ALA A 179 0.79 0.67 -6.57
C ALA A 179 0.91 0.75 -5.04
N THR A 180 0.20 -0.13 -4.33
CA THR A 180 0.32 -0.26 -2.88
C THR A 180 1.63 -0.94 -2.50
N HIS A 181 2.13 -0.66 -1.31
CA HIS A 181 3.43 -1.17 -0.85
C HIS A 181 3.52 -2.72 -0.86
N ASN A 182 2.42 -3.41 -0.60
CA ASN A 182 2.38 -4.87 -0.44
C ASN A 182 1.46 -5.58 -1.44
N ALA A 183 1.14 -4.95 -2.57
CA ALA A 183 0.23 -5.48 -3.58
C ALA A 183 -1.13 -5.94 -2.97
N SER A 184 -1.69 -5.10 -2.08
CA SER A 184 -2.90 -5.44 -1.34
C SER A 184 -4.11 -5.63 -2.25
N VAL A 185 -4.24 -4.84 -3.31
CA VAL A 185 -5.36 -4.93 -4.26
C VAL A 185 -5.25 -6.19 -5.12
N ALA A 186 -4.05 -6.56 -5.55
CA ALA A 186 -3.81 -7.82 -6.24
C ALA A 186 -4.22 -9.01 -5.37
N GLY A 187 -3.90 -8.95 -4.05
CA GLY A 187 -4.37 -9.96 -3.10
C GLY A 187 -5.89 -10.02 -2.97
N LEU A 188 -6.57 -8.87 -2.93
CA LEU A 188 -8.03 -8.78 -2.88
C LEU A 188 -8.69 -9.33 -4.16
N SER A 189 -8.00 -9.25 -5.29
CA SER A 189 -8.47 -9.80 -6.57
C SER A 189 -8.24 -11.31 -6.72
N GLY A 190 -7.65 -11.96 -5.72
CA GLY A 190 -7.34 -13.39 -5.77
C GLY A 190 -6.04 -13.73 -6.51
N ALA A 191 -5.17 -12.74 -6.76
CA ALA A 191 -3.88 -13.00 -7.40
C ALA A 191 -3.01 -13.89 -6.52
N GLU A 192 -2.38 -14.88 -7.14
CA GLU A 192 -1.48 -15.81 -6.48
C GLU A 192 -0.22 -15.08 -6.00
N ARG A 193 0.17 -15.29 -4.75
CA ARG A 193 1.36 -14.66 -4.15
C ARG A 193 2.41 -15.72 -3.89
N LYS A 194 3.66 -15.40 -4.24
CA LYS A 194 4.78 -16.25 -3.84
C LYS A 194 4.95 -16.16 -2.32
N PRO A 195 5.18 -17.28 -1.64
CA PRO A 195 5.51 -17.27 -0.21
C PRO A 195 6.75 -16.42 0.05
N PHE A 196 6.75 -15.69 1.16
CA PHE A 196 7.96 -15.02 1.64
C PHE A 196 9.01 -16.07 2.01
N THR A 197 10.20 -15.94 1.47
CA THR A 197 11.35 -16.79 1.84
C THR A 197 12.08 -16.13 3.01
N PRO A 198 12.07 -16.73 4.21
CA PRO A 198 12.81 -16.19 5.35
C PRO A 198 14.31 -16.13 5.02
N GLY A 199 14.98 -15.13 5.57
CA GLY A 199 16.42 -14.96 5.38
C GLY A 199 16.90 -13.70 6.08
N MET A 200 18.18 -13.39 5.92
CA MET A 200 18.74 -12.13 6.41
C MET A 200 18.09 -10.97 5.65
N GLN A 201 17.55 -10.01 6.38
CA GLN A 201 16.94 -8.80 5.84
C GLN A 201 17.81 -7.62 6.24
N GLU A 202 18.21 -6.83 5.26
CA GLU A 202 18.86 -5.54 5.48
C GLU A 202 17.79 -4.47 5.59
N TYR A 203 17.88 -3.64 6.60
CA TYR A 203 17.01 -2.48 6.76
C TYR A 203 17.82 -1.25 7.17
N SER A 204 17.36 -0.08 6.76
CA SER A 204 17.90 1.21 7.19
C SER A 204 16.84 1.98 7.96
N TYR A 205 17.27 2.77 8.94
CA TYR A 205 16.40 3.71 9.63
C TYR A 205 17.03 5.09 9.66
N THR A 206 16.20 6.10 9.61
CA THR A 206 16.63 7.50 9.65
C THR A 206 16.31 8.08 11.01
N VAL A 207 17.32 8.62 11.67
CA VAL A 207 17.19 9.35 12.94
C VAL A 207 17.11 10.84 12.63
N VAL A 208 16.03 11.48 13.06
CA VAL A 208 15.85 12.92 12.92
C VAL A 208 16.16 13.61 14.24
N GLY A 209 17.15 14.50 14.25
CA GLY A 209 17.56 15.23 15.45
C GLY A 209 18.87 16.00 15.26
N ASN A 210 19.21 16.83 16.25
CA ASN A 210 20.44 17.65 16.21
C ASN A 210 21.69 16.93 16.73
N THR A 211 21.55 15.78 17.38
CA THR A 211 22.68 15.03 17.97
C THR A 211 22.60 13.58 17.53
N GLN A 212 23.56 13.13 16.74
CA GLN A 212 23.76 11.71 16.52
C GLN A 212 24.21 11.06 17.83
N LYS A 213 23.42 10.15 18.36
CA LYS A 213 23.88 9.21 19.38
C LYS A 213 24.30 7.94 18.65
N GLU A 214 25.49 7.45 18.96
CA GLU A 214 25.91 6.13 18.48
C GLU A 214 24.88 5.09 18.93
N ALA A 215 24.55 4.18 18.01
CA ALA A 215 23.67 3.08 18.37
C ALA A 215 24.35 2.21 19.44
N PRO A 216 23.63 1.74 20.44
CA PRO A 216 24.21 0.77 21.37
C PRO A 216 24.55 -0.50 20.59
N GLU A 217 25.79 -1.02 20.83
CA GLU A 217 26.25 -2.31 20.31
C GLU A 217 25.38 -3.48 20.76
#